data_d895e4efde3578a6b77647a57c0b2438
#
_entry.id   d895e4efde3578a6b77647a57c0b2438
#
_cell.length_a   1.000
_cell.length_b   1.000
_cell.length_c   1.000
_cell.angle_alpha   90.00
_cell.angle_beta   90.00
_cell.angle_gamma   90.00
#
_symmetry.space_group_name_H-M   'P 1'
#
loop_
_entity.id
_entity.type
_entity.pdbx_description
1 polymer ?
#
loop_
_entity_poly.entity_id
_entity_poly.type
_entity_poly.pdbx_seq_one_letter_code
_entity_poly.pdbx_strand_id
1 'polypeptide(L)'
;MHQGRVVFGAIEEVVFGHPAAGAIVAQMDRLGASRAFLMVSGTLNRQTDEITKIRQALGPRCAGLFDAMPAHTPREAVIEATRAAREADADLIVTVGGGSITDGAKAVQLCLANGIDDIEGIERIRVHKGVAPEMIAPTVRQISVPTTIAGGEFSAIAGVTDRAAHVKQMLRHPLAVPRATILDPAITVHTPEWLFISTGIRAVDHCVEAICSHETHPYADAQSVKGLAMLADTLPRVKANPADLDARMDAQIGTWLSMGALAAGVPMGASHGIGYVLGAALDVPHGYTSCIMLPAVMRWNARDNAERQTIVAAAMGYPGHDAADVLDAFIRSLGMPRSLADVRVSPEHFDSIAEQAMRTNWIPRNPRKIEGPADVREILLLAA
;
A
#
# COMPACT_ATOMS: atom_id res chain seq x y z
N MET A 1 -24.81 20.88 4.62
CA MET A 1 -25.25 19.81 3.69
C MET A 1 -24.00 19.21 3.06
N HIS A 2 -23.79 17.89 3.15
CA HIS A 2 -22.66 17.23 2.50
C HIS A 2 -22.86 17.24 0.98
N GLN A 3 -21.79 17.55 0.24
CA GLN A 3 -21.77 17.46 -1.22
C GLN A 3 -20.47 16.75 -1.63
N GLY A 4 -20.56 15.85 -2.61
CA GLY A 4 -19.39 15.10 -3.05
C GLY A 4 -19.72 14.11 -4.16
N ARG A 5 -18.68 13.47 -4.68
CA ARG A 5 -18.77 12.41 -5.69
C ARG A 5 -17.80 11.30 -5.33
N VAL A 6 -18.29 10.08 -5.27
CA VAL A 6 -17.48 8.87 -5.12
C VAL A 6 -17.50 8.11 -6.45
N VAL A 7 -16.32 7.80 -6.97
CA VAL A 7 -16.19 6.96 -8.18
C VAL A 7 -15.64 5.62 -7.72
N PHE A 8 -16.41 4.56 -7.89
CA PHE A 8 -15.98 3.22 -7.52
C PHE A 8 -14.86 2.73 -8.44
N GLY A 9 -13.88 2.06 -7.85
CA GLY A 9 -12.78 1.43 -8.59
C GLY A 9 -13.24 0.23 -9.43
N ALA A 10 -12.35 -0.25 -10.30
CA ALA A 10 -12.62 -1.39 -11.18
C ALA A 10 -12.29 -2.76 -10.53
N ILE A 11 -12.38 -2.85 -9.21
CA ILE A 11 -12.35 -4.12 -8.47
C ILE A 11 -13.73 -4.74 -8.59
N GLU A 12 -13.79 -5.97 -9.09
CA GLU A 12 -15.06 -6.66 -9.31
C GLU A 12 -15.44 -7.53 -8.11
N GLU A 13 -14.45 -8.10 -7.41
CA GLU A 13 -14.68 -9.04 -6.33
C GLU A 13 -13.55 -9.02 -5.29
N VAL A 14 -13.91 -9.21 -4.03
CA VAL A 14 -12.97 -9.54 -2.95
C VAL A 14 -13.40 -10.87 -2.35
N VAL A 15 -12.55 -11.89 -2.50
CA VAL A 15 -12.74 -13.22 -1.94
C VAL A 15 -11.94 -13.30 -0.64
N PHE A 16 -12.55 -13.71 0.45
CA PHE A 16 -11.87 -13.78 1.75
C PHE A 16 -12.19 -15.09 2.49
N GLY A 17 -11.21 -15.57 3.26
CA GLY A 17 -11.35 -16.80 4.05
C GLY A 17 -11.29 -18.10 3.24
N HIS A 18 -10.83 -18.03 2.00
CA HIS A 18 -10.64 -19.21 1.13
C HIS A 18 -9.16 -19.41 0.81
N PRO A 19 -8.66 -20.66 0.71
CA PRO A 19 -7.30 -20.93 0.29
C PRO A 19 -7.00 -20.36 -1.10
N ALA A 20 -5.87 -19.67 -1.23
CA ALA A 20 -5.50 -18.93 -2.43
C ALA A 20 -5.51 -19.79 -3.71
N ALA A 21 -4.98 -21.02 -3.64
CA ALA A 21 -4.86 -21.90 -4.82
C ALA A 21 -6.22 -22.19 -5.47
N GLY A 22 -7.22 -22.57 -4.68
CA GLY A 22 -8.58 -22.83 -5.18
C GLY A 22 -9.31 -21.55 -5.62
N ALA A 23 -9.14 -20.46 -4.86
CA ALA A 23 -9.76 -19.18 -5.18
C ALA A 23 -9.21 -18.59 -6.49
N ILE A 24 -7.90 -18.70 -6.77
CA ILE A 24 -7.29 -18.28 -8.05
C ILE A 24 -7.92 -19.03 -9.22
N VAL A 25 -8.07 -20.38 -9.12
CA VAL A 25 -8.69 -21.19 -10.16
C VAL A 25 -10.13 -20.74 -10.42
N ALA A 26 -10.93 -20.55 -9.37
CA ALA A 26 -12.31 -20.08 -9.49
C ALA A 26 -12.38 -18.68 -10.15
N GLN A 27 -11.46 -17.79 -9.82
CA GLN A 27 -11.38 -16.48 -10.45
C GLN A 27 -10.97 -16.56 -11.93
N MET A 28 -10.06 -17.44 -12.29
CA MET A 28 -9.71 -17.66 -13.70
C MET A 28 -10.91 -18.15 -14.50
N ASP A 29 -11.68 -19.09 -13.94
CA ASP A 29 -12.89 -19.62 -14.58
C ASP A 29 -13.95 -18.49 -14.76
N ARG A 30 -14.18 -17.68 -13.72
CA ARG A 30 -15.08 -16.53 -13.76
C ARG A 30 -14.68 -15.51 -14.84
N LEU A 31 -13.39 -15.28 -15.00
CA LEU A 31 -12.84 -14.29 -15.91
C LEU A 31 -12.62 -14.83 -17.35
N GLY A 32 -12.79 -16.14 -17.57
CA GLY A 32 -12.50 -16.79 -18.84
C GLY A 32 -11.01 -16.79 -19.21
N ALA A 33 -10.12 -16.69 -18.20
CA ALA A 33 -8.68 -16.67 -18.42
C ALA A 33 -8.10 -18.08 -18.54
N SER A 34 -7.12 -18.24 -19.43
CA SER A 34 -6.52 -19.52 -19.77
C SER A 34 -5.01 -19.59 -19.58
N ARG A 35 -4.32 -18.44 -19.46
CA ARG A 35 -2.86 -18.32 -19.45
C ARG A 35 -2.42 -17.35 -18.34
N ALA A 36 -2.37 -17.87 -17.09
CA ALA A 36 -1.95 -17.10 -15.93
C ALA A 36 -0.43 -16.93 -15.89
N PHE A 37 0.04 -15.69 -15.80
CA PHE A 37 1.42 -15.38 -15.48
C PHE A 37 1.54 -15.04 -13.99
N LEU A 38 2.31 -15.82 -13.26
CA LEU A 38 2.50 -15.66 -11.82
C LEU A 38 3.61 -14.65 -11.54
N MET A 39 3.32 -13.56 -10.84
CA MET A 39 4.32 -12.66 -10.23
C MET A 39 4.29 -12.89 -8.73
N VAL A 40 5.36 -13.44 -8.16
CA VAL A 40 5.34 -13.93 -6.80
C VAL A 40 6.51 -13.44 -5.96
N SER A 41 6.34 -13.46 -4.63
CA SER A 41 7.46 -13.24 -3.72
C SER A 41 8.50 -14.35 -3.87
N GLY A 42 9.73 -13.97 -4.20
CA GLY A 42 10.83 -14.94 -4.34
C GLY A 42 11.14 -15.69 -3.04
N THR A 43 10.96 -15.05 -1.88
CA THR A 43 11.10 -15.71 -0.58
C THR A 43 10.01 -16.77 -0.40
N LEU A 44 8.74 -16.41 -0.68
CA LEU A 44 7.63 -17.35 -0.57
C LEU A 44 7.81 -18.54 -1.52
N ASN A 45 8.24 -18.28 -2.76
CA ASN A 45 8.48 -19.33 -3.77
C ASN A 45 9.60 -20.32 -3.37
N ARG A 46 10.69 -19.80 -2.77
CA ARG A 46 11.86 -20.64 -2.45
C ARG A 46 11.80 -21.29 -1.08
N GLN A 47 11.05 -20.73 -0.13
CA GLN A 47 11.07 -21.16 1.28
C GLN A 47 9.78 -21.86 1.74
N THR A 48 8.75 -21.90 0.89
CA THR A 48 7.46 -22.53 1.19
C THR A 48 6.96 -23.35 0.00
N ASP A 49 5.90 -24.12 0.21
CA ASP A 49 5.22 -24.87 -0.85
C ASP A 49 4.00 -24.13 -1.45
N GLU A 50 3.72 -22.90 -1.00
CA GLU A 50 2.51 -22.16 -1.39
C GLU A 50 2.44 -21.88 -2.90
N ILE A 51 3.55 -21.45 -3.50
CA ILE A 51 3.59 -21.22 -4.95
C ILE A 51 3.51 -22.54 -5.72
N THR A 52 4.08 -23.61 -5.19
CA THR A 52 3.96 -24.96 -5.78
C THR A 52 2.50 -25.44 -5.77
N LYS A 53 1.77 -25.25 -4.67
CA LYS A 53 0.33 -25.56 -4.58
C LYS A 53 -0.50 -24.79 -5.63
N ILE A 54 -0.23 -23.49 -5.77
CA ILE A 54 -0.91 -22.65 -6.77
C ILE A 54 -0.61 -23.13 -8.18
N ARG A 55 0.66 -23.43 -8.51
CA ARG A 55 1.05 -23.96 -9.82
C ARG A 55 0.40 -25.31 -10.12
N GLN A 56 0.33 -26.19 -9.15
CA GLN A 56 -0.34 -27.48 -9.28
C GLN A 56 -1.85 -27.33 -9.53
N ALA A 57 -2.51 -26.42 -8.81
CA ALA A 57 -3.93 -26.13 -9.01
C ALA A 57 -4.22 -25.53 -10.40
N LEU A 58 -3.35 -24.68 -10.92
CA LEU A 58 -3.45 -24.10 -12.25
C LEU A 58 -3.18 -25.11 -13.35
N GLY A 59 -2.26 -26.08 -13.12
CA GLY A 59 -1.86 -27.07 -14.12
C GLY A 59 -1.35 -26.40 -15.41
N PRO A 60 -1.85 -26.79 -16.59
CA PRO A 60 -1.40 -26.22 -17.88
C PRO A 60 -1.78 -24.74 -18.07
N ARG A 61 -2.65 -24.17 -17.24
CA ARG A 61 -2.98 -22.74 -17.28
C ARG A 61 -1.91 -21.85 -16.65
N CYS A 62 -0.91 -22.40 -15.96
CA CYS A 62 0.25 -21.65 -15.50
C CYS A 62 1.19 -21.39 -16.68
N ALA A 63 1.09 -20.25 -17.33
CA ALA A 63 1.85 -19.91 -18.54
C ALA A 63 3.29 -19.49 -18.24
N GLY A 64 3.57 -18.95 -17.06
CA GLY A 64 4.90 -18.50 -16.66
C GLY A 64 4.96 -18.03 -15.21
N LEU A 65 6.17 -17.76 -14.73
CA LEU A 65 6.43 -17.29 -13.37
C LEU A 65 7.59 -16.30 -13.35
N PHE A 66 7.43 -15.24 -12.56
CA PHE A 66 8.45 -14.26 -12.24
C PHE A 66 8.52 -14.06 -10.72
N ASP A 67 9.66 -14.39 -10.09
CA ASP A 67 9.87 -14.30 -8.64
C ASP A 67 11.03 -13.37 -8.25
N ALA A 68 11.47 -12.51 -9.19
CA ALA A 68 12.64 -11.67 -9.04
C ALA A 68 12.30 -10.18 -8.84
N MET A 69 11.04 -9.82 -8.49
CA MET A 69 10.69 -8.43 -8.19
C MET A 69 11.27 -7.98 -6.86
N PRO A 70 12.22 -7.03 -6.83
CA PRO A 70 12.80 -6.54 -5.58
C PRO A 70 11.85 -5.62 -4.81
N ALA A 71 12.23 -5.29 -3.58
CA ALA A 71 11.57 -4.23 -2.81
C ALA A 71 11.57 -2.90 -3.60
N HIS A 72 10.56 -2.06 -3.32
CA HIS A 72 10.36 -0.76 -3.95
C HIS A 72 10.10 -0.76 -5.46
N THR A 73 9.94 -1.92 -6.09
CA THR A 73 9.51 -2.06 -7.49
C THR A 73 10.39 -1.27 -8.48
N PRO A 74 11.67 -1.64 -8.67
CA PRO A 74 12.54 -0.95 -9.63
C PRO A 74 12.03 -1.07 -11.06
N ARG A 75 12.19 -0.02 -11.86
CA ARG A 75 11.75 0.04 -13.26
C ARG A 75 12.36 -1.08 -14.12
N GLU A 76 13.62 -1.42 -13.86
CA GLU A 76 14.35 -2.50 -14.56
C GLU A 76 13.63 -3.84 -14.38
N ALA A 77 13.24 -4.20 -13.15
CA ALA A 77 12.53 -5.43 -12.87
C ALA A 77 11.10 -5.45 -13.45
N VAL A 78 10.46 -4.27 -13.55
CA VAL A 78 9.17 -4.15 -14.26
C VAL A 78 9.33 -4.50 -15.75
N ILE A 79 10.37 -4.00 -16.41
CA ILE A 79 10.65 -4.32 -17.82
C ILE A 79 10.95 -5.81 -18.01
N GLU A 80 11.77 -6.41 -17.14
CA GLU A 80 12.04 -7.85 -17.19
C GLU A 80 10.75 -8.68 -17.05
N ALA A 81 9.92 -8.34 -16.05
CA ALA A 81 8.64 -9.03 -15.83
C ALA A 81 7.67 -8.82 -17.02
N THR A 82 7.69 -7.63 -17.65
CA THR A 82 6.86 -7.33 -18.83
C THR A 82 7.26 -8.20 -20.01
N ARG A 83 8.56 -8.35 -20.27
CA ARG A 83 9.07 -9.23 -21.33
C ARG A 83 8.68 -10.70 -21.09
N ALA A 84 8.89 -11.19 -19.87
CA ALA A 84 8.53 -12.54 -19.49
C ALA A 84 7.01 -12.81 -19.61
N ALA A 85 6.16 -11.86 -19.21
CA ALA A 85 4.71 -11.99 -19.34
C ALA A 85 4.25 -11.98 -20.82
N ARG A 86 4.92 -11.19 -21.67
CA ARG A 86 4.67 -11.15 -23.12
C ARG A 86 5.09 -12.46 -23.80
N GLU A 87 6.28 -13.00 -23.47
CA GLU A 87 6.77 -14.28 -23.99
C GLU A 87 5.87 -15.44 -23.57
N ALA A 88 5.30 -15.37 -22.39
CA ALA A 88 4.33 -16.34 -21.88
C ALA A 88 2.95 -16.22 -22.56
N ASP A 89 2.72 -15.21 -23.42
CA ASP A 89 1.41 -14.91 -24.01
C ASP A 89 0.30 -14.87 -22.95
N ALA A 90 0.55 -14.18 -21.85
CA ALA A 90 -0.33 -14.15 -20.68
C ALA A 90 -1.63 -13.39 -20.98
N ASP A 91 -2.77 -13.93 -20.58
CA ASP A 91 -4.08 -13.27 -20.61
C ASP A 91 -4.51 -12.75 -19.21
N LEU A 92 -3.81 -13.20 -18.17
CA LEU A 92 -4.05 -12.79 -16.79
C LEU A 92 -2.73 -12.76 -16.00
N ILE A 93 -2.54 -11.76 -15.14
CA ILE A 93 -1.46 -11.73 -14.15
C ILE A 93 -2.03 -12.13 -12.79
N VAL A 94 -1.37 -13.04 -12.09
CA VAL A 94 -1.72 -13.42 -10.71
C VAL A 94 -0.55 -13.04 -9.82
N THR A 95 -0.78 -12.13 -8.87
CA THR A 95 0.23 -11.75 -7.89
C THR A 95 0.05 -12.47 -6.58
N VAL A 96 1.16 -13.00 -6.02
CA VAL A 96 1.20 -13.60 -4.68
C VAL A 96 2.38 -13.00 -3.93
N GLY A 97 2.10 -12.00 -3.08
CA GLY A 97 3.17 -11.30 -2.37
C GLY A 97 2.75 -9.96 -1.78
N GLY A 98 3.74 -9.19 -1.38
CA GLY A 98 3.53 -7.85 -0.82
C GLY A 98 3.35 -6.75 -1.88
N GLY A 99 3.25 -5.51 -1.41
CA GLY A 99 2.97 -4.33 -2.24
C GLY A 99 3.89 -4.15 -3.45
N SER A 100 5.19 -4.48 -3.35
CA SER A 100 6.12 -4.35 -4.48
C SER A 100 5.76 -5.30 -5.63
N ILE A 101 5.25 -6.50 -5.33
CA ILE A 101 4.79 -7.45 -6.34
C ILE A 101 3.52 -6.93 -7.00
N THR A 102 2.58 -6.46 -6.18
CA THR A 102 1.28 -5.92 -6.64
C THR A 102 1.48 -4.67 -7.51
N ASP A 103 2.32 -3.73 -7.08
CA ASP A 103 2.64 -2.52 -7.86
C ASP A 103 3.42 -2.85 -9.14
N GLY A 104 4.35 -3.81 -9.07
CA GLY A 104 5.05 -4.34 -10.23
C GLY A 104 4.08 -4.87 -11.30
N ALA A 105 3.10 -5.66 -10.88
CA ALA A 105 2.09 -6.21 -11.80
C ALA A 105 1.19 -5.13 -12.42
N LYS A 106 0.83 -4.09 -11.64
CA LYS A 106 0.09 -2.94 -12.20
C LYS A 106 0.92 -2.23 -13.28
N ALA A 107 2.22 -2.03 -13.03
CA ALA A 107 3.12 -1.45 -14.02
C ALA A 107 3.26 -2.35 -15.25
N VAL A 108 3.40 -3.67 -15.07
CA VAL A 108 3.46 -4.66 -16.16
C VAL A 108 2.20 -4.62 -17.03
N GLN A 109 1.00 -4.55 -16.43
CA GLN A 109 -0.26 -4.38 -17.18
C GLN A 109 -0.21 -3.17 -18.11
N LEU A 110 0.28 -2.03 -17.60
CA LEU A 110 0.38 -0.79 -18.38
C LEU A 110 1.44 -0.89 -19.46
N CYS A 111 2.58 -1.51 -19.17
CA CYS A 111 3.65 -1.73 -20.15
C CYS A 111 3.19 -2.68 -21.28
N LEU A 112 2.49 -3.77 -20.96
CA LEU A 112 1.95 -4.69 -21.97
C LEU A 112 0.98 -3.99 -22.91
N ALA A 113 0.03 -3.22 -22.36
CA ALA A 113 -1.00 -2.54 -23.14
C ALA A 113 -0.42 -1.45 -24.06
N ASN A 114 0.66 -0.79 -23.63
CA ASN A 114 1.25 0.35 -24.34
C ASN A 114 2.52 -0.01 -25.12
N GLY A 115 2.83 -1.29 -25.29
CA GLY A 115 3.99 -1.75 -26.06
C GLY A 115 5.34 -1.30 -25.49
N ILE A 116 5.41 -1.12 -24.17
CA ILE A 116 6.62 -0.65 -23.49
C ILE A 116 7.52 -1.85 -23.15
N ASP A 117 8.81 -1.73 -23.49
CA ASP A 117 9.84 -2.73 -23.27
C ASP A 117 11.19 -2.13 -22.81
N ASP A 118 11.19 -0.83 -22.50
CA ASP A 118 12.34 -0.09 -21.98
C ASP A 118 11.96 0.91 -20.88
N ILE A 119 12.96 1.42 -20.18
CA ILE A 119 12.80 2.38 -19.08
C ILE A 119 12.24 3.73 -19.56
N GLU A 120 12.60 4.15 -20.77
CA GLU A 120 12.13 5.41 -21.36
C GLU A 120 10.62 5.36 -21.61
N GLY A 121 10.10 4.18 -21.95
CA GLY A 121 8.67 3.94 -22.06
C GLY A 121 7.93 4.14 -20.74
N ILE A 122 8.49 3.63 -19.63
CA ILE A 122 7.92 3.87 -18.30
C ILE A 122 7.90 5.37 -17.97
N GLU A 123 8.96 6.10 -18.33
CA GLU A 123 9.02 7.55 -18.09
C GLU A 123 7.88 8.30 -18.81
N ARG A 124 7.47 7.84 -20.02
CA ARG A 124 6.35 8.44 -20.76
C ARG A 124 4.99 8.26 -20.13
N ILE A 125 4.79 7.18 -19.36
CA ILE A 125 3.49 6.86 -18.73
C ILE A 125 3.40 7.22 -17.24
N ARG A 126 4.42 7.86 -16.68
CA ARG A 126 4.39 8.31 -15.28
C ARG A 126 3.43 9.49 -15.07
N VAL A 127 2.87 9.56 -13.88
CA VAL A 127 2.11 10.74 -13.44
C VAL A 127 3.05 11.94 -13.31
N HIS A 128 2.71 13.03 -13.95
CA HIS A 128 3.45 14.28 -13.87
C HIS A 128 2.58 15.39 -13.29
N LYS A 129 3.04 16.02 -12.19
CA LYS A 129 2.27 17.08 -11.48
C LYS A 129 0.82 16.66 -11.14
N GLY A 130 0.64 15.41 -10.72
CA GLY A 130 -0.67 14.87 -10.36
C GLY A 130 -1.55 14.41 -11.54
N VAL A 131 -1.12 14.63 -12.78
CA VAL A 131 -1.86 14.25 -13.99
C VAL A 131 -1.26 12.99 -14.60
N ALA A 132 -2.09 11.96 -14.79
CA ALA A 132 -1.70 10.77 -15.55
C ALA A 132 -1.82 11.08 -17.04
N PRO A 133 -0.84 10.66 -17.89
CA PRO A 133 -0.96 10.80 -19.33
C PRO A 133 -2.05 9.88 -19.89
N GLU A 134 -2.49 10.13 -21.11
CA GLU A 134 -3.34 9.20 -21.85
C GLU A 134 -2.56 7.91 -22.14
N MET A 135 -3.23 6.78 -21.90
CA MET A 135 -2.66 5.43 -22.09
C MET A 135 -3.73 4.49 -22.65
N ILE A 136 -3.29 3.49 -23.37
CA ILE A 136 -4.14 2.36 -23.75
C ILE A 136 -4.49 1.59 -22.48
N ALA A 137 -5.77 1.31 -22.32
CA ALA A 137 -6.27 0.55 -21.18
C ALA A 137 -5.72 -0.89 -21.15
N PRO A 138 -5.31 -1.41 -19.99
CA PRO A 138 -4.79 -2.77 -19.91
C PRO A 138 -5.90 -3.80 -20.18
N THR A 139 -5.62 -4.74 -21.08
CA THR A 139 -6.46 -5.91 -21.38
C THR A 139 -6.01 -7.13 -20.57
N VAL A 140 -4.70 -7.33 -20.40
CA VAL A 140 -4.16 -8.29 -19.46
C VAL A 140 -4.25 -7.69 -18.06
N ARG A 141 -5.19 -8.22 -17.25
CA ARG A 141 -5.53 -7.65 -15.93
C ARG A 141 -4.93 -8.51 -14.81
N GLN A 142 -5.11 -8.09 -13.58
CA GLN A 142 -4.52 -8.70 -12.39
C GLN A 142 -5.57 -9.31 -11.46
N ILE A 143 -5.23 -10.47 -10.86
CA ILE A 143 -5.76 -10.96 -9.59
C ILE A 143 -4.66 -10.82 -8.54
N SER A 144 -4.99 -10.37 -7.32
CA SER A 144 -4.02 -10.18 -6.24
C SER A 144 -4.29 -11.09 -5.05
N VAL A 145 -3.23 -11.74 -4.55
CA VAL A 145 -3.19 -12.46 -3.27
C VAL A 145 -2.14 -11.77 -2.38
N PRO A 146 -2.55 -10.77 -1.57
CA PRO A 146 -1.62 -10.04 -0.73
C PRO A 146 -1.13 -10.90 0.44
N THR A 147 0.18 -10.86 0.70
CA THR A 147 0.79 -11.48 1.89
C THR A 147 1.13 -10.45 2.96
N THR A 148 1.14 -9.16 2.63
CA THR A 148 1.24 -8.01 3.54
C THR A 148 -0.09 -7.28 3.61
N ILE A 149 -0.25 -6.41 4.57
CA ILE A 149 -1.49 -5.66 4.81
C ILE A 149 -1.29 -4.15 4.61
N ALA A 150 -0.58 -3.77 3.53
CA ALA A 150 -0.40 -2.37 3.13
C ALA A 150 -1.54 -1.80 2.28
N GLY A 151 -2.45 -2.64 1.76
CA GLY A 151 -3.63 -2.23 1.01
C GLY A 151 -3.39 -1.84 -0.45
N GLY A 152 -2.18 -1.99 -0.98
CA GLY A 152 -1.85 -1.61 -2.36
C GLY A 152 -2.74 -2.26 -3.41
N GLU A 153 -3.25 -3.45 -3.17
CA GLU A 153 -4.16 -4.21 -4.03
C GLU A 153 -5.54 -3.55 -4.25
N PHE A 154 -5.91 -2.62 -3.39
CA PHE A 154 -7.17 -1.87 -3.49
C PHE A 154 -7.01 -0.50 -4.18
N SER A 155 -5.84 -0.22 -4.73
CA SER A 155 -5.52 1.05 -5.38
C SER A 155 -5.17 0.85 -6.86
N ALA A 156 -5.57 1.81 -7.70
CA ALA A 156 -5.20 1.88 -9.11
C ALA A 156 -3.82 2.53 -9.35
N ILE A 157 -3.09 2.83 -8.28
CA ILE A 157 -1.78 3.47 -8.30
C ILE A 157 -0.71 2.39 -8.18
N ALA A 158 0.34 2.49 -8.99
CA ALA A 158 1.58 1.74 -8.86
C ALA A 158 2.75 2.68 -8.54
N GLY A 159 3.49 2.37 -7.49
CA GLY A 159 4.73 3.07 -7.17
C GLY A 159 5.93 2.31 -7.74
N VAL A 160 6.61 2.87 -8.73
CA VAL A 160 7.85 2.32 -9.30
C VAL A 160 9.04 3.19 -8.95
N THR A 161 10.21 2.60 -8.77
CA THR A 161 11.40 3.34 -8.33
C THR A 161 12.39 3.53 -9.47
N ASP A 162 12.76 4.78 -9.70
CA ASP A 162 13.94 5.15 -10.43
C ASP A 162 15.14 5.11 -9.49
N ARG A 163 15.94 4.05 -9.59
CA ARG A 163 17.11 3.88 -8.72
C ARG A 163 18.22 4.90 -8.98
N ALA A 164 18.36 5.34 -10.23
CA ALA A 164 19.39 6.32 -10.60
C ALA A 164 19.07 7.71 -10.03
N ALA A 165 17.81 8.09 -10.05
CA ALA A 165 17.35 9.39 -9.52
C ALA A 165 16.96 9.34 -8.04
N HIS A 166 16.92 8.17 -7.40
CA HIS A 166 16.42 7.96 -6.03
C HIS A 166 15.00 8.53 -5.82
N VAL A 167 14.12 8.34 -6.81
CA VAL A 167 12.76 8.88 -6.79
C VAL A 167 11.74 7.77 -7.01
N LYS A 168 10.71 7.75 -6.16
CA LYS A 168 9.53 6.92 -6.38
C LYS A 168 8.59 7.63 -7.35
N GLN A 169 8.37 7.02 -8.50
CA GLN A 169 7.47 7.49 -9.55
C GLN A 169 6.12 6.80 -9.43
N MET A 170 5.07 7.50 -9.81
CA MET A 170 3.70 7.00 -9.77
C MET A 170 3.21 6.72 -11.19
N LEU A 171 2.67 5.52 -11.40
CA LEU A 171 1.87 5.18 -12.57
C LEU A 171 0.41 5.04 -12.12
N ARG A 172 -0.53 5.49 -12.92
CA ARG A 172 -1.96 5.41 -12.56
C ARG A 172 -2.84 5.26 -13.79
N HIS A 173 -3.67 4.22 -13.78
CA HIS A 173 -4.77 4.05 -14.71
C HIS A 173 -5.95 3.38 -13.97
N PRO A 174 -7.22 3.81 -14.16
CA PRO A 174 -8.36 3.26 -13.41
C PRO A 174 -8.46 1.73 -13.47
N LEU A 175 -8.10 1.13 -14.61
CA LEU A 175 -8.11 -0.31 -14.80
C LEU A 175 -6.82 -1.02 -14.35
N ALA A 176 -5.81 -0.35 -13.82
CA ALA A 176 -4.62 -1.02 -13.29
C ALA A 176 -4.87 -1.69 -11.92
N VAL A 177 -5.95 -1.33 -11.23
CA VAL A 177 -6.35 -2.02 -10.01
C VAL A 177 -6.67 -3.49 -10.29
N PRO A 178 -6.33 -4.45 -9.41
CA PRO A 178 -6.73 -5.85 -9.57
C PRO A 178 -8.23 -6.01 -9.82
N ARG A 179 -8.62 -6.93 -10.70
CA ARG A 179 -10.04 -7.28 -10.90
C ARG A 179 -10.61 -8.02 -9.70
N ALA A 180 -9.79 -8.87 -9.09
CA ALA A 180 -10.14 -9.55 -7.85
C ALA A 180 -8.97 -9.53 -6.87
N THR A 181 -9.30 -9.47 -5.58
CA THR A 181 -8.35 -9.62 -4.48
C THR A 181 -8.78 -10.81 -3.63
N ILE A 182 -7.83 -11.72 -3.35
CA ILE A 182 -8.06 -12.92 -2.55
C ILE A 182 -7.34 -12.74 -1.23
N LEU A 183 -8.09 -12.63 -0.14
CA LEU A 183 -7.59 -12.50 1.22
C LEU A 183 -7.54 -13.89 1.85
N ASP A 184 -6.36 -14.50 1.82
CA ASP A 184 -6.06 -15.78 2.45
C ASP A 184 -5.18 -15.53 3.69
N PRO A 185 -5.70 -15.69 4.92
CA PRO A 185 -4.91 -15.44 6.11
C PRO A 185 -3.77 -16.46 6.28
N ALA A 186 -3.95 -17.70 5.79
CA ALA A 186 -2.95 -18.74 5.95
C ALA A 186 -1.65 -18.45 5.20
N ILE A 187 -1.73 -17.87 3.99
CA ILE A 187 -0.53 -17.51 3.24
C ILE A 187 0.26 -16.38 3.91
N THR A 188 -0.41 -15.55 4.70
CA THR A 188 0.23 -14.41 5.38
C THR A 188 1.12 -14.83 6.55
N VAL A 189 0.98 -16.06 7.08
CA VAL A 189 1.81 -16.54 8.21
C VAL A 189 3.29 -16.63 7.84
N HIS A 190 3.59 -16.76 6.53
CA HIS A 190 4.94 -16.78 5.99
C HIS A 190 5.58 -15.38 5.90
N THR A 191 4.80 -14.33 6.12
CA THR A 191 5.33 -12.95 6.14
C THR A 191 6.04 -12.69 7.46
N PRO A 192 7.29 -12.22 7.45
CA PRO A 192 8.00 -11.86 8.67
C PRO A 192 7.15 -10.92 9.56
N GLU A 193 7.18 -11.14 10.88
CA GLU A 193 6.37 -10.38 11.84
C GLU A 193 6.55 -8.86 11.66
N TRP A 194 7.80 -8.40 11.60
CA TRP A 194 8.09 -6.97 11.43
C TRP A 194 7.43 -6.37 10.19
N LEU A 195 7.37 -7.14 9.10
CA LEU A 195 6.80 -6.68 7.84
C LEU A 195 5.27 -6.68 7.90
N PHE A 196 4.66 -7.74 8.46
CA PHE A 196 3.21 -7.80 8.63
C PHE A 196 2.73 -6.66 9.54
N ILE A 197 3.34 -6.49 10.71
CA ILE A 197 2.95 -5.46 11.68
C ILE A 197 3.20 -4.04 11.10
N SER A 198 4.37 -3.77 10.53
CA SER A 198 4.64 -2.43 10.00
C SER A 198 3.72 -2.05 8.83
N THR A 199 3.36 -3.02 7.97
CA THR A 199 2.37 -2.77 6.92
C THR A 199 0.95 -2.61 7.48
N GLY A 200 0.64 -3.23 8.61
CA GLY A 200 -0.57 -2.96 9.39
C GLY A 200 -0.62 -1.54 9.94
N ILE A 201 0.49 -1.03 10.45
CA ILE A 201 0.59 0.39 10.86
C ILE A 201 0.42 1.32 9.63
N ARG A 202 0.86 0.90 8.44
CA ARG A 202 0.56 1.65 7.22
C ARG A 202 -0.94 1.72 6.94
N ALA A 203 -1.69 0.64 7.16
CA ALA A 203 -3.14 0.64 7.05
C ALA A 203 -3.82 1.49 8.15
N VAL A 204 -3.27 1.50 9.37
CA VAL A 204 -3.69 2.45 10.43
C VAL A 204 -3.50 3.89 9.96
N ASP A 205 -2.35 4.22 9.35
CA ASP A 205 -2.04 5.55 8.81
C ASP A 205 -3.05 5.98 7.74
N HIS A 206 -3.45 5.07 6.82
CA HIS A 206 -4.53 5.34 5.86
C HIS A 206 -5.84 5.75 6.56
N CYS A 207 -6.25 4.99 7.58
CA CYS A 207 -7.46 5.31 8.35
C CYS A 207 -7.35 6.67 9.04
N VAL A 208 -6.23 6.92 9.73
CA VAL A 208 -6.02 8.12 10.54
C VAL A 208 -5.96 9.37 9.67
N GLU A 209 -5.14 9.37 8.61
CA GLU A 209 -5.07 10.52 7.71
C GLU A 209 -6.41 10.78 7.01
N ALA A 210 -7.15 9.72 6.63
CA ALA A 210 -8.48 9.88 6.04
C ALA A 210 -9.50 10.47 7.03
N ILE A 211 -9.57 9.96 8.27
CA ILE A 211 -10.44 10.51 9.32
C ILE A 211 -10.12 11.99 9.56
N CYS A 212 -8.84 12.34 9.58
CA CYS A 212 -8.35 13.68 9.90
C CYS A 212 -8.34 14.64 8.70
N SER A 213 -8.62 14.18 7.49
CA SER A 213 -8.64 14.99 6.28
C SER A 213 -9.80 15.99 6.29
N HIS A 214 -9.56 17.21 5.80
CA HIS A 214 -10.63 18.17 5.55
C HIS A 214 -11.58 17.77 4.42
N GLU A 215 -11.16 16.81 3.59
CA GLU A 215 -11.93 16.33 2.44
C GLU A 215 -12.69 15.03 2.76
N THR A 216 -12.68 14.60 4.02
CA THR A 216 -13.44 13.42 4.43
C THR A 216 -14.95 13.66 4.36
N HIS A 217 -15.70 12.58 4.31
CA HIS A 217 -17.15 12.58 4.25
C HIS A 217 -17.72 11.31 4.91
N PRO A 218 -19.03 11.24 5.25
CA PRO A 218 -19.59 10.14 6.05
C PRO A 218 -19.34 8.73 5.48
N TYR A 219 -19.30 8.57 4.15
CA TYR A 219 -18.99 7.29 3.53
C TYR A 219 -17.53 6.85 3.80
N ALA A 220 -16.59 7.78 3.68
CA ALA A 220 -15.18 7.52 3.98
C ALA A 220 -14.95 7.30 5.48
N ASP A 221 -15.58 8.10 6.33
CA ASP A 221 -15.50 7.96 7.79
C ASP A 221 -15.97 6.58 8.26
N ALA A 222 -17.10 6.10 7.74
CA ALA A 222 -17.64 4.79 8.11
C ALA A 222 -16.64 3.64 7.88
N GLN A 223 -15.89 3.69 6.80
CA GLN A 223 -14.89 2.70 6.46
C GLN A 223 -13.61 2.87 7.28
N SER A 224 -13.10 4.10 7.37
CA SER A 224 -11.84 4.39 8.08
C SER A 224 -11.97 4.16 9.59
N VAL A 225 -13.05 4.57 10.21
CA VAL A 225 -13.30 4.35 11.65
C VAL A 225 -13.41 2.86 11.96
N LYS A 226 -14.17 2.10 11.14
CA LYS A 226 -14.28 0.65 11.34
C LYS A 226 -12.96 -0.06 11.05
N GLY A 227 -12.25 0.31 9.99
CA GLY A 227 -10.95 -0.26 9.66
C GLY A 227 -9.92 -0.01 10.76
N LEU A 228 -9.86 1.22 11.30
CA LEU A 228 -8.98 1.58 12.41
C LEU A 228 -9.27 0.76 13.66
N ALA A 229 -10.55 0.63 14.04
CA ALA A 229 -10.94 -0.16 15.22
C ALA A 229 -10.55 -1.64 15.06
N MET A 230 -10.72 -2.22 13.87
CA MET A 230 -10.30 -3.61 13.59
C MET A 230 -8.78 -3.76 13.68
N LEU A 231 -8.01 -2.86 13.07
CA LEU A 231 -6.54 -2.92 13.09
C LEU A 231 -5.98 -2.71 14.51
N ALA A 232 -6.61 -1.82 15.30
CA ALA A 232 -6.21 -1.59 16.69
C ALA A 232 -6.41 -2.82 17.59
N ASP A 233 -7.45 -3.63 17.34
CA ASP A 233 -7.70 -4.90 18.03
C ASP A 233 -6.79 -6.03 17.51
N THR A 234 -6.66 -6.16 16.21
CA THR A 234 -6.09 -7.36 15.59
C THR A 234 -4.56 -7.37 15.57
N LEU A 235 -3.88 -6.22 15.38
CA LEU A 235 -2.42 -6.20 15.33
C LEU A 235 -1.75 -6.67 16.63
N PRO A 236 -2.24 -6.29 17.84
CA PRO A 236 -1.73 -6.86 19.08
C PRO A 236 -1.99 -8.37 19.20
N ARG A 237 -3.13 -8.88 18.72
CA ARG A 237 -3.44 -10.32 18.73
C ARG A 237 -2.50 -11.09 17.82
N VAL A 238 -2.24 -10.60 16.60
CA VAL A 238 -1.25 -11.21 15.68
C VAL A 238 0.15 -11.15 16.27
N LYS A 239 0.51 -10.06 16.95
CA LYS A 239 1.81 -9.94 17.66
C LYS A 239 1.95 -10.97 18.76
N ALA A 240 0.90 -11.21 19.53
CA ALA A 240 0.88 -12.18 20.62
C ALA A 240 0.85 -13.63 20.13
N ASN A 241 0.13 -13.89 19.04
CA ASN A 241 0.03 -15.20 18.39
C ASN A 241 0.10 -15.05 16.86
N PRO A 242 1.30 -15.16 16.26
CA PRO A 242 1.46 -15.03 14.80
C PRO A 242 0.69 -16.09 13.97
N ALA A 243 0.22 -17.17 14.59
CA ALA A 243 -0.57 -18.21 13.94
C ALA A 243 -2.10 -18.01 14.07
N ASP A 244 -2.57 -16.95 14.73
CA ASP A 244 -4.00 -16.60 14.84
C ASP A 244 -4.56 -16.19 13.47
N LEU A 245 -5.14 -17.14 12.74
CA LEU A 245 -5.68 -16.92 11.40
C LEU A 245 -6.90 -16.00 11.42
N ASP A 246 -7.70 -16.02 12.48
CA ASP A 246 -8.86 -15.13 12.62
C ASP A 246 -8.40 -13.67 12.77
N ALA A 247 -7.40 -13.43 13.63
CA ALA A 247 -6.83 -12.09 13.77
C ALA A 247 -6.16 -11.61 12.48
N ARG A 248 -5.49 -12.50 11.72
CA ARG A 248 -4.91 -12.17 10.41
C ARG A 248 -5.97 -11.85 9.38
N MET A 249 -7.08 -12.59 9.34
CA MET A 249 -8.21 -12.31 8.47
C MET A 249 -8.83 -10.96 8.79
N ASP A 250 -9.11 -10.70 10.06
CA ASP A 250 -9.67 -9.43 10.50
C ASP A 250 -8.73 -8.26 10.19
N ALA A 251 -7.40 -8.45 10.30
CA ALA A 251 -6.41 -7.45 9.89
C ALA A 251 -6.43 -7.20 8.38
N GLN A 252 -6.59 -8.24 7.55
CA GLN A 252 -6.75 -8.08 6.10
C GLN A 252 -8.05 -7.32 5.74
N ILE A 253 -9.16 -7.62 6.42
CA ILE A 253 -10.43 -6.89 6.25
C ILE A 253 -10.29 -5.43 6.72
N GLY A 254 -9.65 -5.19 7.87
CA GLY A 254 -9.37 -3.85 8.37
C GLY A 254 -8.53 -3.04 7.38
N THR A 255 -7.55 -3.69 6.73
CA THR A 255 -6.75 -3.10 5.65
C THR A 255 -7.59 -2.79 4.41
N TRP A 256 -8.48 -3.67 4.00
CA TRP A 256 -9.40 -3.38 2.91
C TRP A 256 -10.27 -2.15 3.20
N LEU A 257 -10.83 -2.07 4.41
CA LEU A 257 -11.61 -0.92 4.85
C LEU A 257 -10.75 0.37 4.89
N SER A 258 -9.48 0.29 5.28
CA SER A 258 -8.58 1.44 5.35
C SER A 258 -8.38 2.12 3.99
N MET A 259 -8.48 1.36 2.91
CA MET A 259 -8.34 1.85 1.55
C MET A 259 -9.62 2.46 0.97
N GLY A 260 -10.76 2.27 1.65
CA GLY A 260 -12.05 2.74 1.15
C GLY A 260 -12.15 4.26 1.01
N ALA A 261 -11.59 5.00 1.95
CA ALA A 261 -11.55 6.46 1.90
C ALA A 261 -10.69 6.98 0.73
N LEU A 262 -9.49 6.41 0.54
CA LEU A 262 -8.63 6.76 -0.60
C LEU A 262 -9.30 6.43 -1.93
N ALA A 263 -9.94 5.26 -2.03
CA ALA A 263 -10.71 4.88 -3.21
C ALA A 263 -11.90 5.81 -3.46
N ALA A 264 -12.49 6.37 -2.40
CA ALA A 264 -13.58 7.36 -2.48
C ALA A 264 -13.08 8.79 -2.77
N GLY A 265 -11.78 9.00 -2.94
CA GLY A 265 -11.19 10.28 -3.32
C GLY A 265 -10.65 11.12 -2.16
N VAL A 266 -10.69 10.62 -0.92
CA VAL A 266 -10.11 11.33 0.23
C VAL A 266 -8.57 11.21 0.16
N PRO A 267 -7.83 12.31 0.12
CA PRO A 267 -6.38 12.26 -0.01
C PRO A 267 -5.70 11.91 1.30
N MET A 268 -4.47 11.40 1.18
CA MET A 268 -3.52 11.31 2.29
C MET A 268 -2.88 12.69 2.57
N GLY A 269 -2.11 12.78 3.64
CA GLY A 269 -1.47 14.00 4.11
C GLY A 269 0.05 13.89 4.26
N ALA A 270 0.58 14.57 5.28
CA ALA A 270 2.02 14.71 5.49
C ALA A 270 2.72 13.42 5.91
N SER A 271 2.06 12.49 6.62
CA SER A 271 2.66 11.20 6.97
C SER A 271 3.07 10.44 5.72
N HIS A 272 2.16 10.34 4.75
CA HIS A 272 2.44 9.74 3.46
C HIS A 272 3.43 10.58 2.64
N GLY A 273 3.27 11.92 2.62
CA GLY A 273 4.11 12.82 1.84
C GLY A 273 5.59 12.74 2.23
N ILE A 274 5.89 12.81 3.51
CA ILE A 274 7.26 12.70 4.06
C ILE A 274 7.74 11.24 3.95
N GLY A 275 6.86 10.28 4.26
CA GLY A 275 7.18 8.86 4.19
C GLY A 275 7.65 8.39 2.81
N TYR A 276 7.13 8.95 1.72
CA TYR A 276 7.60 8.66 0.36
C TYR A 276 9.04 9.08 0.13
N VAL A 277 9.44 10.22 0.68
CA VAL A 277 10.83 10.69 0.60
C VAL A 277 11.76 9.81 1.42
N LEU A 278 11.38 9.47 2.67
CA LEU A 278 12.16 8.58 3.53
C LEU A 278 12.41 7.22 2.86
N GLY A 279 11.39 6.65 2.20
CA GLY A 279 11.53 5.38 1.49
C GLY A 279 12.39 5.47 0.24
N ALA A 280 12.22 6.54 -0.56
CA ALA A 280 12.93 6.65 -1.85
C ALA A 280 14.38 7.11 -1.72
N ALA A 281 14.66 8.05 -0.81
CA ALA A 281 15.99 8.65 -0.67
C ALA A 281 16.88 7.93 0.34
N LEU A 282 16.30 7.29 1.37
CA LEU A 282 17.03 6.72 2.49
C LEU A 282 16.72 5.24 2.73
N ASP A 283 16.02 4.59 1.80
CA ASP A 283 15.66 3.16 1.81
C ASP A 283 14.96 2.69 3.11
N VAL A 284 14.22 3.61 3.77
CA VAL A 284 13.43 3.27 4.95
C VAL A 284 12.27 2.35 4.53
N PRO A 285 12.08 1.19 5.16
CA PRO A 285 10.97 0.30 4.85
C PRO A 285 9.63 1.04 4.91
N HIS A 286 8.77 0.83 3.90
CA HIS A 286 7.55 1.64 3.71
C HIS A 286 6.60 1.61 4.91
N GLY A 287 6.50 0.49 5.64
CA GLY A 287 5.72 0.41 6.88
C GLY A 287 6.34 1.22 8.02
N TYR A 288 7.67 1.27 8.10
CA TYR A 288 8.38 2.02 9.16
C TYR A 288 8.20 3.53 9.02
N THR A 289 8.06 4.04 7.78
CA THR A 289 7.80 5.48 7.60
C THR A 289 6.52 5.93 8.29
N SER A 290 5.45 5.12 8.23
CA SER A 290 4.20 5.40 8.93
C SER A 290 4.33 5.24 10.45
N CYS A 291 5.09 4.25 10.92
CA CYS A 291 5.34 4.09 12.37
C CYS A 291 5.96 5.35 12.99
N ILE A 292 6.85 6.00 12.26
CA ILE A 292 7.61 7.16 12.74
C ILE A 292 6.85 8.46 12.49
N MET A 293 6.32 8.65 11.28
CA MET A 293 5.77 9.95 10.89
C MET A 293 4.36 10.20 11.40
N LEU A 294 3.52 9.16 11.53
CA LEU A 294 2.12 9.35 11.87
C LEU A 294 1.92 10.05 13.22
N PRO A 295 2.54 9.64 14.35
CA PRO A 295 2.37 10.34 15.62
C PRO A 295 2.89 11.79 15.57
N ALA A 296 4.01 12.03 14.89
CA ALA A 296 4.58 13.37 14.75
C ALA A 296 3.67 14.30 13.93
N VAL A 297 3.14 13.81 12.82
CA VAL A 297 2.18 14.56 11.99
C VAL A 297 0.89 14.85 12.76
N MET A 298 0.39 13.89 13.54
CA MET A 298 -0.80 14.11 14.37
C MET A 298 -0.57 15.20 15.42
N ARG A 299 0.58 15.20 16.12
CA ARG A 299 0.94 16.31 17.05
C ARG A 299 1.00 17.65 16.34
N TRP A 300 1.63 17.70 15.18
CA TRP A 300 1.75 18.95 14.42
C TRP A 300 0.38 19.46 13.92
N ASN A 301 -0.50 18.54 13.48
CA ASN A 301 -1.85 18.88 12.98
C ASN A 301 -2.87 19.21 14.08
N ALA A 302 -2.63 18.86 15.35
CA ALA A 302 -3.61 18.97 16.44
C ALA A 302 -4.19 20.36 16.60
N ARG A 303 -3.42 21.41 16.27
CA ARG A 303 -3.87 22.79 16.28
C ARG A 303 -5.08 23.05 15.35
N ASP A 304 -5.16 22.36 14.22
CA ASP A 304 -6.12 22.67 13.15
C ASP A 304 -7.22 21.59 13.00
N ASN A 305 -7.01 20.37 13.55
CA ASN A 305 -7.97 19.27 13.41
C ASN A 305 -8.19 18.44 14.70
N ALA A 306 -8.01 19.03 15.89
CA ALA A 306 -8.16 18.34 17.17
C ALA A 306 -9.51 17.60 17.30
N GLU A 307 -10.61 18.18 16.84
CA GLU A 307 -11.93 17.54 16.88
C GLU A 307 -11.95 16.21 16.10
N ARG A 308 -11.33 16.18 14.91
CA ARG A 308 -11.23 14.95 14.14
C ARG A 308 -10.32 13.91 14.79
N GLN A 309 -9.28 14.35 15.48
CA GLN A 309 -8.38 13.46 16.22
C GLN A 309 -9.07 12.76 17.40
N THR A 310 -10.11 13.35 18.00
CA THR A 310 -10.90 12.64 19.05
C THR A 310 -11.58 11.38 18.51
N ILE A 311 -11.97 11.38 17.23
CA ILE A 311 -12.55 10.21 16.57
C ILE A 311 -11.51 9.09 16.45
N VAL A 312 -10.27 9.44 16.12
CA VAL A 312 -9.15 8.48 16.04
C VAL A 312 -8.92 7.80 17.39
N ALA A 313 -8.76 8.57 18.46
CA ALA A 313 -8.55 8.01 19.81
C ALA A 313 -9.73 7.14 20.25
N ALA A 314 -10.96 7.58 19.99
CA ALA A 314 -12.16 6.79 20.32
C ALA A 314 -12.24 5.48 19.53
N ALA A 315 -11.92 5.50 18.22
CA ALA A 315 -11.91 4.31 17.38
C ALA A 315 -10.86 3.27 17.82
N MET A 316 -9.76 3.73 18.40
CA MET A 316 -8.72 2.87 18.99
C MET A 316 -9.04 2.41 20.43
N GLY A 317 -10.20 2.77 20.99
CA GLY A 317 -10.63 2.36 22.33
C GLY A 317 -10.21 3.32 23.47
N TYR A 318 -9.70 4.51 23.16
CA TYR A 318 -9.20 5.50 24.14
C TYR A 318 -9.91 6.85 24.02
N PRO A 319 -11.25 6.91 24.20
CA PRO A 319 -11.98 8.16 24.09
C PRO A 319 -11.48 9.19 25.09
N GLY A 320 -11.29 10.43 24.66
CA GLY A 320 -10.82 11.53 25.50
C GLY A 320 -9.30 11.63 25.68
N HIS A 321 -8.52 10.71 25.10
CA HIS A 321 -7.07 10.78 25.10
C HIS A 321 -6.54 11.52 23.88
N ASP A 322 -5.29 11.99 23.95
CA ASP A 322 -4.57 12.54 22.81
C ASP A 322 -4.29 11.47 21.77
N ALA A 323 -4.70 11.69 20.53
CA ALA A 323 -4.58 10.69 19.46
C ALA A 323 -3.13 10.37 19.10
N ALA A 324 -2.23 11.37 19.13
CA ALA A 324 -0.83 11.14 18.83
C ALA A 324 -0.16 10.29 19.90
N ASP A 325 -0.51 10.49 21.16
CA ASP A 325 0.00 9.69 22.29
C ASP A 325 -0.55 8.25 22.24
N VAL A 326 -1.83 8.08 21.90
CA VAL A 326 -2.45 6.77 21.69
C VAL A 326 -1.73 6.01 20.57
N LEU A 327 -1.49 6.64 19.43
CA LEU A 327 -0.78 6.06 18.30
C LEU A 327 0.66 5.70 18.65
N ASP A 328 1.39 6.58 19.32
CA ASP A 328 2.76 6.33 19.76
C ASP A 328 2.85 5.15 20.73
N ALA A 329 1.94 5.08 21.72
CA ALA A 329 1.86 3.97 22.64
C ALA A 329 1.51 2.64 21.95
N PHE A 330 0.60 2.69 20.97
CA PHE A 330 0.21 1.54 20.17
C PHE A 330 1.37 1.01 19.33
N ILE A 331 2.08 1.86 18.60
CA ILE A 331 3.25 1.51 17.80
C ILE A 331 4.35 0.90 18.67
N ARG A 332 4.58 1.49 19.87
CA ARG A 332 5.52 0.98 20.87
C ARG A 332 5.17 -0.42 21.32
N SER A 333 3.89 -0.68 21.64
CA SER A 333 3.42 -1.98 22.11
C SER A 333 3.64 -3.09 21.09
N LEU A 334 3.67 -2.73 19.82
CA LEU A 334 3.93 -3.64 18.70
C LEU A 334 5.44 -3.83 18.41
N GLY A 335 6.33 -3.12 19.12
CA GLY A 335 7.78 -3.23 18.94
C GLY A 335 8.29 -2.62 17.63
N MET A 336 7.56 -1.65 17.08
CA MET A 336 7.94 -0.96 15.84
C MET A 336 8.81 0.30 16.12
N PRO A 337 9.62 0.76 15.14
CA PRO A 337 10.42 1.97 15.29
C PRO A 337 9.52 3.19 15.53
N ARG A 338 9.98 4.14 16.33
CA ARG A 338 9.22 5.30 16.79
C ARG A 338 9.87 6.63 16.45
N SER A 339 11.14 6.60 16.08
CA SER A 339 11.91 7.79 15.77
C SER A 339 12.68 7.63 14.48
N LEU A 340 13.08 8.75 13.89
CA LEU A 340 13.97 8.78 12.73
C LEU A 340 15.33 8.16 13.05
N ALA A 341 15.79 8.31 14.30
CA ALA A 341 17.05 7.70 14.77
C ALA A 341 16.99 6.16 14.73
N ASP A 342 15.84 5.54 15.02
CA ASP A 342 15.66 4.08 14.98
C ASP A 342 15.89 3.50 13.57
N VAL A 343 15.73 4.32 12.54
CA VAL A 343 15.95 3.94 11.12
C VAL A 343 17.16 4.63 10.51
N ARG A 344 18.08 5.14 11.34
CA ARG A 344 19.37 5.78 10.96
C ARG A 344 19.20 7.04 10.12
N VAL A 345 18.13 7.77 10.31
CA VAL A 345 17.91 9.10 9.72
C VAL A 345 18.30 10.15 10.75
N SER A 346 19.37 10.89 10.48
CA SER A 346 19.92 11.92 11.35
C SER A 346 19.48 13.33 10.94
N PRO A 347 19.63 14.34 11.82
CA PRO A 347 19.22 15.71 11.53
C PRO A 347 19.88 16.33 10.28
N GLU A 348 21.04 15.84 9.86
CA GLU A 348 21.72 16.29 8.62
C GLU A 348 20.91 16.03 7.35
N HIS A 349 19.97 15.07 7.37
CA HIS A 349 19.11 14.74 6.26
C HIS A 349 17.85 15.64 6.20
N PHE A 350 17.49 16.35 7.30
CA PHE A 350 16.18 16.97 7.45
C PHE A 350 15.90 18.05 6.40
N ASP A 351 16.85 18.88 6.06
CA ASP A 351 16.66 19.94 5.07
C ASP A 351 16.38 19.35 3.68
N SER A 352 17.15 18.31 3.29
CA SER A 352 16.95 17.61 2.02
C SER A 352 15.59 16.88 1.98
N ILE A 353 15.19 16.21 3.07
CA ILE A 353 13.88 15.56 3.18
C ILE A 353 12.77 16.60 3.05
N ALA A 354 12.87 17.72 3.77
CA ALA A 354 11.88 18.78 3.77
C ALA A 354 11.66 19.37 2.38
N GLU A 355 12.74 19.69 1.67
CA GLU A 355 12.67 20.20 0.29
C GLU A 355 12.04 19.20 -0.69
N GLN A 356 12.39 17.92 -0.57
CA GLN A 356 11.85 16.87 -1.44
C GLN A 356 10.37 16.60 -1.13
N ALA A 357 9.98 16.61 0.15
CA ALA A 357 8.60 16.38 0.57
C ALA A 357 7.63 17.42 -0.06
N MET A 358 8.05 18.68 -0.20
CA MET A 358 7.25 19.73 -0.85
C MET A 358 6.86 19.41 -2.30
N ARG A 359 7.55 18.48 -2.94
CA ARG A 359 7.26 18.05 -4.32
C ARG A 359 6.28 16.88 -4.39
N THR A 360 5.90 16.30 -3.26
CA THR A 360 4.94 15.21 -3.21
C THR A 360 3.50 15.72 -3.36
N ASN A 361 2.61 14.90 -3.90
CA ASN A 361 1.22 15.28 -4.12
C ASN A 361 0.40 15.34 -2.82
N TRP A 362 0.92 14.83 -1.70
CA TRP A 362 0.20 14.72 -0.44
C TRP A 362 0.42 15.91 0.50
N ILE A 363 1.59 16.53 0.48
CA ILE A 363 1.88 17.71 1.34
C ILE A 363 0.85 18.82 1.19
N PRO A 364 0.42 19.21 -0.04
CA PRO A 364 -0.60 20.27 -0.19
C PRO A 364 -1.98 19.88 0.34
N ARG A 365 -2.20 18.61 0.68
CA ARG A 365 -3.49 18.07 1.14
C ARG A 365 -3.53 17.84 2.66
N ASN A 366 -2.43 18.15 3.35
CA ASN A 366 -2.37 18.01 4.80
C ASN A 366 -3.36 18.95 5.48
N PRO A 367 -4.11 18.53 6.52
CA PRO A 367 -5.13 19.34 7.18
C PRO A 367 -4.60 20.69 7.67
N ARG A 368 -3.52 20.69 8.44
CA ARG A 368 -2.78 21.93 8.73
C ARG A 368 -1.93 22.26 7.52
N LYS A 369 -2.13 23.45 6.97
CA LYS A 369 -1.41 23.89 5.78
C LYS A 369 0.10 23.90 6.01
N ILE A 370 0.84 23.23 5.15
CA ILE A 370 2.31 23.25 5.10
C ILE A 370 2.70 24.29 4.06
N GLU A 371 3.31 25.39 4.50
CA GLU A 371 3.63 26.53 3.64
C GLU A 371 5.02 26.42 3.01
N GLY A 372 5.93 25.67 3.64
CA GLY A 372 7.28 25.50 3.16
C GLY A 372 8.08 24.40 3.83
N PRO A 373 9.35 24.21 3.41
CA PRO A 373 10.23 23.20 4.01
C PRO A 373 10.43 23.37 5.52
N ALA A 374 10.32 24.59 6.05
CA ALA A 374 10.46 24.85 7.49
C ALA A 374 9.39 24.10 8.31
N ASP A 375 8.14 24.07 7.84
CA ASP A 375 7.05 23.34 8.50
C ASP A 375 7.30 21.82 8.50
N VAL A 376 7.78 21.29 7.38
CA VAL A 376 8.16 19.87 7.28
C VAL A 376 9.30 19.56 8.25
N ARG A 377 10.27 20.47 8.38
CA ARG A 377 11.38 20.31 9.32
C ARG A 377 10.89 20.30 10.77
N GLU A 378 9.88 21.10 11.14
CA GLU A 378 9.24 21.03 12.46
C GLU A 378 8.65 19.62 12.71
N ILE A 379 7.95 19.05 11.72
CA ILE A 379 7.42 17.69 11.83
C ILE A 379 8.53 16.65 12.01
N LEU A 380 9.64 16.78 11.27
CA LEU A 380 10.79 15.88 11.39
C LEU A 380 11.43 15.97 12.79
N LEU A 381 11.48 17.15 13.39
CA LEU A 381 11.96 17.34 14.76
C LEU A 381 11.06 16.68 15.81
N LEU A 382 9.75 16.61 15.57
CA LEU A 382 8.82 15.86 16.44
C LEU A 382 8.97 14.33 16.29
N ALA A 383 9.60 13.87 15.22
CA ALA A 383 9.86 12.46 14.90
C ALA A 383 11.30 12.02 15.19
N ALA A 384 12.18 12.91 15.67
CA ALA A 384 13.60 12.69 15.90
C ALA A 384 13.91 11.79 17.12
#